data_26fe978fcf4b99b70e18797f80fbf817
#
_entry.id   26fe978fcf4b99b70e18797f80fbf817
#
_cell.length_a   1.000
_cell.length_b   1.000
_cell.length_c   1.000
_cell.angle_alpha   90.00
_cell.angle_beta   90.00
_cell.angle_gamma   90.00
#
_symmetry.space_group_name_H-M   'P 1'
#
loop_
_entity.id
_entity.type
_entity.pdbx_description
1 polymer ?
#
loop_
_entity_poly.entity_id
_entity_poly.type
_entity_poly.pdbx_seq_one_letter_code
_entity_poly.pdbx_strand_id
1 'polypeptide(L)'
;SALRRGSAEDQQLRAWLEGSEPVGISAVGWAEFLCGPVDDHEVELASRVVDEPVALTARDAGTAAKLFNLAGRRRGSLNDCLIAATALRVDASVATTNLTDFRRFAKAGLRVMSAARRE
;
A
#
# COMPACT_ATOMS: atom_id res chain seq x y z
N SER A 1 8.73 -2.33 3.86
CA SER A 1 9.27 -3.21 4.89
C SER A 1 8.63 -4.58 4.81
N ALA A 2 9.32 -5.56 5.27
CA ALA A 2 8.87 -6.93 5.21
C ALA A 2 7.82 -7.22 6.27
N LEU A 3 6.84 -8.05 5.91
CA LEU A 3 5.90 -8.61 6.86
C LEU A 3 6.59 -9.74 7.61
N ARG A 4 6.54 -9.70 8.94
CA ARG A 4 7.14 -10.73 9.80
C ARG A 4 6.11 -11.25 10.78
N ARG A 5 6.23 -12.52 11.18
CA ARG A 5 5.37 -13.08 12.21
C ARG A 5 5.47 -12.26 13.48
N GLY A 6 4.33 -11.88 14.02
CA GLY A 6 4.26 -11.06 15.23
C GLY A 6 4.58 -9.61 15.05
N SER A 7 4.94 -9.18 13.84
CA SER A 7 5.13 -7.76 13.55
C SER A 7 3.79 -7.02 13.58
N ALA A 8 3.83 -5.68 13.63
CA ALA A 8 2.62 -4.87 13.56
C ALA A 8 1.87 -5.13 12.25
N GLU A 9 2.59 -5.26 11.16
CA GLU A 9 2.00 -5.53 9.85
C GLU A 9 1.33 -6.91 9.81
N ASP A 10 1.98 -7.93 10.36
CA ASP A 10 1.41 -9.28 10.42
C ASP A 10 0.14 -9.28 11.26
N GLN A 11 0.17 -8.62 12.40
CA GLN A 11 -1.01 -8.54 13.27
C GLN A 11 -2.15 -7.79 12.60
N GLN A 12 -1.85 -6.73 11.87
CA GLN A 12 -2.86 -5.98 11.15
C GLN A 12 -3.48 -6.82 10.05
N LEU A 13 -2.67 -7.59 9.30
CA LEU A 13 -3.18 -8.51 8.29
C LEU A 13 -4.10 -9.55 8.90
N ARG A 14 -3.74 -10.10 10.06
CA ARG A 14 -4.58 -11.07 10.75
C ARG A 14 -5.90 -10.45 11.19
N ALA A 15 -5.87 -9.22 11.68
CA ALA A 15 -7.07 -8.50 12.07
C ALA A 15 -7.98 -8.30 10.86
N TRP A 16 -7.42 -7.91 9.72
CA TRP A 16 -8.19 -7.74 8.49
C TRP A 16 -8.76 -9.06 7.98
N LEU A 17 -7.97 -10.16 8.09
CA LEU A 17 -8.45 -11.49 7.68
C LEU A 17 -9.65 -11.93 8.51
N GLU A 18 -9.65 -11.60 9.79
CA GLU A 18 -10.76 -11.95 10.70
C GLU A 18 -11.94 -10.99 10.58
N GLY A 19 -11.70 -9.80 10.05
CA GLY A 19 -12.74 -8.81 9.86
C GLY A 19 -13.53 -9.05 8.58
N SER A 20 -14.53 -8.22 8.37
CA SER A 20 -15.38 -8.30 7.18
C SER A 20 -15.01 -7.28 6.10
N GLU A 21 -14.07 -6.38 6.38
CA GLU A 21 -13.68 -5.35 5.43
C GLU A 21 -12.76 -5.93 4.35
N PRO A 22 -13.07 -5.67 3.07
CA PRO A 22 -12.18 -6.10 2.00
C PRO A 22 -10.88 -5.30 2.03
N VAL A 23 -9.76 -6.00 1.80
CA VAL A 23 -8.45 -5.39 1.73
C VAL A 23 -7.87 -5.67 0.35
N GLY A 24 -7.42 -4.63 -0.31
CA GLY A 24 -6.78 -4.74 -1.60
C GLY A 24 -5.34 -4.25 -1.55
N ILE A 25 -4.60 -4.54 -2.58
CA ILE A 25 -3.24 -4.05 -2.74
C ILE A 25 -2.99 -3.76 -4.21
N SER A 26 -2.23 -2.71 -4.49
CA SER A 26 -1.81 -2.44 -5.87
C SER A 26 -0.76 -3.46 -6.30
N ALA A 27 -0.65 -3.66 -7.61
CA ALA A 27 0.39 -4.54 -8.15
C ALA A 27 1.80 -4.06 -7.74
N VAL A 28 2.01 -2.75 -7.66
CA VAL A 28 3.30 -2.18 -7.22
C VAL A 28 3.54 -2.52 -5.75
N GLY A 29 2.56 -2.31 -4.89
CA GLY A 29 2.67 -2.66 -3.47
C GLY A 29 2.89 -4.15 -3.25
N TRP A 30 2.23 -4.97 -4.04
CA TRP A 30 2.41 -6.42 -3.99
C TRP A 30 3.84 -6.82 -4.37
N ALA A 31 4.39 -6.19 -5.42
CA ALA A 31 5.77 -6.44 -5.83
C ALA A 31 6.75 -6.05 -4.73
N GLU A 32 6.55 -4.91 -4.07
CA GLU A 32 7.41 -4.50 -2.97
C GLU A 32 7.34 -5.49 -1.81
N PHE A 33 6.14 -5.96 -1.49
CA PHE A 33 5.97 -6.96 -0.45
C PHE A 33 6.74 -8.24 -0.77
N LEU A 34 6.62 -8.73 -2.00
CA LEU A 34 7.30 -9.96 -2.42
C LEU A 34 8.82 -9.81 -2.47
N CYS A 35 9.33 -8.60 -2.74
CA CYS A 35 10.78 -8.33 -2.77
C CYS A 35 11.40 -8.25 -1.39
N GLY A 36 10.59 -8.09 -0.34
CA GLY A 36 11.07 -8.06 1.03
C GLY A 36 11.43 -9.45 1.54
N PRO A 37 12.04 -9.53 2.72
CA PRO A 37 12.37 -10.83 3.32
C PRO A 37 11.12 -11.49 3.90
N VAL A 38 10.28 -12.03 3.04
CA VAL A 38 9.03 -12.70 3.43
C VAL A 38 9.17 -14.20 3.21
N ASP A 39 8.55 -14.99 4.08
CA ASP A 39 8.52 -16.44 3.93
C ASP A 39 7.18 -16.88 3.31
N ASP A 40 7.10 -18.17 2.99
CA ASP A 40 5.91 -18.74 2.34
C ASP A 40 4.65 -18.57 3.19
N HIS A 41 4.79 -18.64 4.51
CA HIS A 41 3.67 -18.46 5.43
C HIS A 41 3.10 -17.04 5.32
N GLU A 42 3.99 -16.04 5.28
CA GLU A 42 3.59 -14.65 5.17
C GLU A 42 2.92 -14.36 3.83
N VAL A 43 3.44 -14.93 2.74
CA VAL A 43 2.84 -14.79 1.42
C VAL A 43 1.45 -15.42 1.39
N GLU A 44 1.32 -16.62 1.96
CA GLU A 44 0.03 -17.30 2.01
C GLU A 44 -0.99 -16.50 2.83
N LEU A 45 -0.57 -15.98 3.99
CA LEU A 45 -1.45 -15.16 4.82
C LEU A 45 -1.91 -13.90 4.08
N ALA A 46 -0.98 -13.21 3.43
CA ALA A 46 -1.32 -12.01 2.67
C ALA A 46 -2.27 -12.34 1.53
N SER A 47 -2.07 -13.46 0.84
CA SER A 47 -2.93 -13.88 -0.27
C SER A 47 -4.37 -14.16 0.18
N ARG A 48 -4.57 -14.52 1.45
CA ARG A 48 -5.91 -14.73 2.00
C ARG A 48 -6.59 -13.41 2.36
N VAL A 49 -5.81 -12.41 2.73
CA VAL A 49 -6.33 -11.12 3.17
C VAL A 49 -6.71 -10.25 1.98
N VAL A 50 -5.89 -10.28 0.93
CA VAL A 50 -6.08 -9.42 -0.23
C VAL A 50 -6.64 -10.19 -1.40
N ASP A 51 -7.48 -9.50 -2.18
CA ASP A 51 -7.93 -10.02 -3.46
C ASP A 51 -6.80 -9.93 -4.48
N GLU A 52 -7.09 -10.28 -5.72
CA GLU A 52 -6.12 -10.13 -6.78
C GLU A 52 -5.55 -8.70 -6.78
N PRO A 53 -4.22 -8.53 -6.84
CA PRO A 53 -3.64 -7.20 -6.84
C PRO A 53 -4.19 -6.34 -7.98
N VAL A 54 -4.41 -5.06 -7.67
CA VAL A 54 -4.96 -4.11 -8.64
C VAL A 54 -3.88 -3.75 -9.65
N ALA A 55 -4.14 -4.02 -10.92
CA ALA A 55 -3.18 -3.77 -11.99
C ALA A 55 -2.88 -2.28 -12.14
N LEU A 56 -1.62 -1.98 -12.47
CA LEU A 56 -1.20 -0.63 -12.81
C LEU A 56 -1.66 -0.33 -14.24
N THR A 57 -2.30 0.81 -14.43
CA THR A 57 -2.77 1.24 -15.74
C THR A 57 -1.94 2.40 -16.27
N ALA A 58 -2.06 2.67 -17.58
CA ALA A 58 -1.43 3.85 -18.16
C ALA A 58 -1.92 5.14 -17.52
N ARG A 59 -3.19 5.17 -17.12
CA ARG A 59 -3.75 6.32 -16.39
C ARG A 59 -3.06 6.51 -15.03
N ASP A 60 -2.78 5.42 -14.35
CA ASP A 60 -2.07 5.47 -13.07
C ASP A 60 -0.67 6.04 -13.25
N ALA A 61 0.00 5.66 -14.32
CA ALA A 61 1.33 6.19 -14.62
C ALA A 61 1.29 7.72 -14.79
N GLY A 62 0.28 8.23 -15.50
CA GLY A 62 0.10 9.68 -15.65
C GLY A 62 -0.19 10.38 -14.35
N THR A 63 -1.08 9.81 -13.54
CA THR A 63 -1.40 10.36 -12.21
C THR A 63 -0.17 10.35 -11.32
N ALA A 64 0.59 9.25 -11.33
CA ALA A 64 1.80 9.13 -10.51
C ALA A 64 2.83 10.20 -10.89
N ALA A 65 2.98 10.49 -12.18
CA ALA A 65 3.88 11.55 -12.62
C ALA A 65 3.48 12.91 -12.07
N LYS A 66 2.18 13.21 -12.07
CA LYS A 66 1.68 14.45 -11.49
C LYS A 66 1.95 14.50 -9.98
N LEU A 67 1.70 13.41 -9.27
CA LEU A 67 1.97 13.33 -7.83
C LEU A 67 3.47 13.52 -7.55
N PHE A 68 4.32 12.91 -8.37
CA PHE A 68 5.77 13.05 -8.23
C PHE A 68 6.19 14.50 -8.33
N ASN A 69 5.66 15.22 -9.33
CA ASN A 69 5.98 16.64 -9.51
C ASN A 69 5.44 17.50 -8.38
N LEU A 70 4.21 17.23 -7.93
CA LEU A 70 3.59 17.99 -6.83
C LEU A 70 4.31 17.76 -5.51
N ALA A 71 4.87 16.58 -5.30
CA ALA A 71 5.58 16.24 -4.07
C ALA A 71 7.05 16.64 -4.08
N GLY A 72 7.45 17.52 -4.99
CA GLY A 72 8.81 18.07 -5.03
C GLY A 72 9.82 17.19 -5.74
N ARG A 73 9.37 16.22 -6.53
CA ARG A 73 10.24 15.35 -7.32
C ARG A 73 11.27 14.61 -6.46
N ARG A 74 10.84 14.15 -5.31
CA ARG A 74 11.70 13.50 -4.34
C ARG A 74 12.22 12.18 -4.90
N ARG A 75 13.54 12.02 -4.92
CA ARG A 75 14.19 10.79 -5.38
C ARG A 75 13.71 9.61 -4.54
N GLY A 76 13.42 8.49 -5.19
CA GLY A 76 12.99 7.28 -4.52
C GLY A 76 11.52 7.23 -4.18
N SER A 77 10.74 8.25 -4.53
CA SER A 77 9.31 8.30 -4.18
C SER A 77 8.39 7.81 -5.28
N LEU A 78 8.92 7.38 -6.42
CA LEU A 78 8.07 7.02 -7.56
C LEU A 78 7.14 5.84 -7.23
N ASN A 79 7.65 4.82 -6.53
CA ASN A 79 6.80 3.68 -6.15
C ASN A 79 5.62 4.11 -5.28
N ASP A 80 5.86 5.01 -4.33
CA ASP A 80 4.79 5.56 -3.49
C ASP A 80 3.77 6.31 -4.34
N CYS A 81 4.24 7.06 -5.34
CA CYS A 81 3.34 7.78 -6.25
C CYS A 81 2.48 6.81 -7.06
N LEU A 82 3.05 5.70 -7.50
CA LEU A 82 2.32 4.66 -8.25
C LEU A 82 1.27 3.98 -7.36
N ILE A 83 1.63 3.67 -6.12
CA ILE A 83 0.69 3.09 -5.15
C ILE A 83 -0.45 4.07 -4.87
N ALA A 84 -0.12 5.34 -4.64
CA ALA A 84 -1.12 6.38 -4.38
C ALA A 84 -2.04 6.58 -5.58
N ALA A 85 -1.49 6.61 -6.78
CA ALA A 85 -2.27 6.77 -8.01
C ALA A 85 -3.29 5.64 -8.19
N THR A 86 -2.86 4.40 -7.95
CA THR A 86 -3.75 3.25 -8.04
C THR A 86 -4.88 3.36 -7.02
N ALA A 87 -4.55 3.72 -5.77
CA ALA A 87 -5.54 3.87 -4.72
C ALA A 87 -6.57 4.96 -5.06
N LEU A 88 -6.12 6.09 -5.60
CA LEU A 88 -7.00 7.17 -6.03
C LEU A 88 -7.96 6.70 -7.12
N ARG A 89 -7.47 5.94 -8.10
CA ARG A 89 -8.31 5.47 -9.20
C ARG A 89 -9.42 4.55 -8.72
N VAL A 90 -9.13 3.68 -7.76
CA VAL A 90 -10.12 2.73 -7.24
C VAL A 90 -10.84 3.24 -5.98
N ASP A 91 -10.61 4.50 -5.62
CA ASP A 91 -11.22 5.15 -4.45
C ASP A 91 -10.97 4.39 -3.15
N ALA A 92 -9.71 3.98 -2.95
CA ALA A 92 -9.29 3.25 -1.77
C ALA A 92 -8.38 4.10 -0.90
N SER A 93 -8.31 3.77 0.38
CA SER A 93 -7.34 4.35 1.30
C SER A 93 -6.05 3.56 1.21
N VAL A 94 -4.92 4.21 1.48
CA VAL A 94 -3.64 3.52 1.61
C VAL A 94 -3.40 3.24 3.08
N ALA A 95 -3.18 1.97 3.41
CA ALA A 95 -2.77 1.56 4.76
C ALA A 95 -1.26 1.41 4.77
N THR A 96 -0.59 2.12 5.65
CA THR A 96 0.86 2.15 5.67
C THR A 96 1.39 2.43 7.08
N THR A 97 2.57 1.89 7.38
CA THR A 97 3.30 2.27 8.59
C THR A 97 4.08 3.57 8.38
N ASN A 98 4.20 4.03 7.14
CA ASN A 98 4.93 5.24 6.78
C ASN A 98 3.98 6.37 6.42
N LEU A 99 3.24 6.84 7.42
CA LEU A 99 2.23 7.88 7.23
C LEU A 99 2.80 9.17 6.65
N THR A 100 4.00 9.56 7.09
CA THR A 100 4.61 10.82 6.65
C THR A 100 4.78 10.86 5.14
N ASP A 101 5.27 9.76 4.55
CA ASP A 101 5.51 9.72 3.11
C ASP A 101 4.23 9.79 2.29
N PHE A 102 3.12 9.24 2.80
CA PHE A 102 1.86 9.22 2.04
C PHE A 102 0.97 10.43 2.33
N ARG A 103 1.10 11.08 3.48
CA ARG A 103 0.30 12.26 3.80
C ARG A 103 0.52 13.43 2.85
N ARG A 104 1.68 13.49 2.21
CA ARG A 104 1.95 14.53 1.22
C ARG A 104 1.01 14.47 0.02
N PHE A 105 0.30 13.34 -0.17
CA PHE A 105 -0.67 13.19 -1.23
C PHE A 105 -2.10 13.53 -0.81
N ALA A 106 -2.29 13.98 0.43
CA ALA A 106 -3.63 14.30 0.94
C ALA A 106 -4.32 15.38 0.10
N LYS A 107 -3.55 16.35 -0.40
CA LYS A 107 -4.10 17.41 -1.24
C LYS A 107 -4.66 16.88 -2.56
N ALA A 108 -4.18 15.73 -3.02
CA ALA A 108 -4.69 15.08 -4.23
C ALA A 108 -5.92 14.21 -3.93
N GLY A 109 -6.33 14.13 -2.67
CA GLY A 109 -7.51 13.37 -2.27
C GLY A 109 -7.21 12.00 -1.70
N LEU A 110 -5.94 11.64 -1.53
CA LEU A 110 -5.58 10.35 -0.98
C LEU A 110 -5.94 10.26 0.50
N ARG A 111 -6.63 9.19 0.87
CA ARG A 111 -6.90 8.87 2.27
C ARG A 111 -5.86 7.89 2.75
N VAL A 112 -5.26 8.17 3.88
CA VAL A 112 -4.17 7.37 4.44
C VAL A 112 -4.56 6.93 5.84
N MET A 113 -4.32 5.66 6.15
CA MET A 113 -4.57 5.12 7.48
C MET A 113 -3.36 4.35 7.96
N SER A 114 -3.18 4.32 9.27
CA SER A 114 -2.05 3.62 9.87
C SER A 114 -2.27 2.12 9.82
N ALA A 115 -1.26 1.39 9.35
CA ALA A 115 -1.21 -0.05 9.45
C ALA A 115 -0.56 -0.49 10.76
N ALA A 116 -0.02 0.45 11.54
CA ALA A 116 0.58 0.13 12.82
C ALA A 116 -0.51 -0.24 13.84
N ARG A 117 -0.17 -1.18 14.73
CA ARG A 117 -1.07 -1.58 15.79
C ARG A 117 -1.22 -0.42 16.78
N ARG A 118 -2.46 -0.14 17.14
CA ARG A 118 -2.74 0.78 18.24
C ARG A 118 -2.70 0.03 19.55
N GLU A 119 -2.02 0.60 20.49
CA GLU A 119 -2.00 0.09 21.86
C GLU A 119 -3.03 0.78 22.73
#